data_846f1775be632ead4d86314e85cec319
#
_entry.id   846f1775be632ead4d86314e85cec319
#
_cell.length_a   1.000
_cell.length_b   1.000
_cell.length_c   1.000
_cell.angle_alpha   90.00
_cell.angle_beta   90.00
_cell.angle_gamma   90.00
#
_symmetry.space_group_name_H-M   'P 1'
#
loop_
_entity.id
_entity.type
_entity.pdbx_description
1 polymer ?
#
loop_
_entity_poly.entity_id
_entity_poly.type
_entity_poly.pdbx_seq_one_letter_code
_entity_poly.pdbx_strand_id
1 'polypeptide(L)'
;VEGGTETWCLRLLRHEMGHVFNHAYLLEKDKRWQKIFGPTSLEYSESFRARPYSRQFVRHLEGYYAQSHPEEDFAETVAIWLTPDLEWRQQYRGWKALQKLEYVDELMQKLAAKPPLVFSKAKISDASRLRSRLEAHYKRRRRIYAQEFPDFFDADLKKLFVDAAASPNGERASVFLRRSNKLILNAVSIWTGEPKFTINRLLRALTERCAELDLRLKAESAGVEIAAYLATLACHYRLTGKFKDS
;
A
#
# COMPACT_ATOMS: atom_id res chain seq x y z
N VAL A 1 11.58 -1.85 6.62
CA VAL A 1 10.90 -1.37 7.83
C VAL A 1 10.01 -0.20 7.42
N GLU A 2 8.73 -0.21 7.78
CA GLU A 2 7.85 0.94 7.60
C GLU A 2 8.45 2.16 8.27
N GLY A 3 8.40 3.30 7.58
CA GLY A 3 9.04 4.52 8.09
C GLY A 3 10.57 4.48 8.12
N GLY A 4 11.22 3.55 7.42
CA GLY A 4 12.67 3.35 7.43
C GLY A 4 13.50 4.49 6.83
N THR A 5 12.87 5.41 6.13
CA THR A 5 13.47 6.67 5.67
C THR A 5 12.70 7.84 6.26
N GLU A 6 13.36 8.98 6.42
CA GLU A 6 12.73 10.21 6.92
C GLU A 6 11.47 10.58 6.11
N THR A 7 11.60 10.59 4.80
CA THR A 7 10.49 10.89 3.89
C THR A 7 9.30 9.96 4.12
N TRP A 8 9.56 8.66 4.25
CA TRP A 8 8.51 7.67 4.48
C TRP A 8 7.89 7.81 5.87
N CYS A 9 8.72 8.05 6.89
CA CYS A 9 8.25 8.30 8.26
C CYS A 9 7.34 9.53 8.32
N LEU A 10 7.74 10.65 7.69
CA LEU A 10 6.94 11.87 7.64
C LEU A 10 5.62 11.68 6.88
N ARG A 11 5.57 10.82 5.86
CA ARG A 11 4.32 10.46 5.18
C ARG A 11 3.37 9.74 6.13
N LEU A 12 3.85 8.73 6.85
CA LEU A 12 3.05 8.01 7.84
C LEU A 12 2.56 8.96 8.94
N LEU A 13 3.43 9.81 9.48
CA LEU A 13 3.04 10.75 10.52
C LEU A 13 1.95 11.73 10.07
N ARG A 14 1.99 12.21 8.82
CA ARG A 14 0.90 13.06 8.31
C ARG A 14 -0.42 12.30 8.21
N HIS A 15 -0.39 11.03 7.83
CA HIS A 15 -1.57 10.17 7.81
C HIS A 15 -2.14 10.00 9.22
N GLU A 16 -1.32 9.63 10.20
CA GLU A 16 -1.73 9.47 11.59
C GLU A 16 -2.29 10.77 12.18
N MET A 17 -1.77 11.94 11.78
CA MET A 17 -2.33 13.22 12.17
C MET A 17 -3.77 13.40 11.70
N GLY A 18 -4.15 12.84 10.57
CA GLY A 18 -5.55 12.81 10.12
C GLY A 18 -6.45 12.09 11.11
N HIS A 19 -6.04 10.91 11.59
CA HIS A 19 -6.77 10.19 12.63
C HIS A 19 -6.82 10.95 13.95
N VAL A 20 -5.71 11.59 14.34
CA VAL A 20 -5.68 12.43 15.55
C VAL A 20 -6.70 13.56 15.45
N PHE A 21 -6.78 14.29 14.34
CA PHE A 21 -7.80 15.34 14.14
C PHE A 21 -9.21 14.75 14.16
N ASN A 22 -9.44 13.63 13.47
CA ASN A 22 -10.75 12.98 13.43
C ASN A 22 -11.26 12.68 14.84
N HIS A 23 -10.46 12.02 15.65
CA HIS A 23 -10.83 11.60 17.00
C HIS A 23 -10.85 12.76 18.01
N ALA A 24 -9.89 13.70 17.94
CA ALA A 24 -9.81 14.82 18.87
C ALA A 24 -11.01 15.75 18.78
N TYR A 25 -11.61 15.88 17.61
CA TYR A 25 -12.76 16.75 17.36
C TYR A 25 -14.05 15.99 17.05
N LEU A 26 -14.05 14.65 17.10
CA LEU A 26 -15.20 13.78 16.78
C LEU A 26 -15.79 14.09 15.40
N LEU A 27 -14.93 14.31 14.40
CA LEU A 27 -15.34 14.80 13.09
C LEU A 27 -16.19 13.78 12.34
N GLU A 28 -15.95 12.50 12.57
CA GLU A 28 -16.71 11.39 12.01
C GLU A 28 -18.22 11.41 12.38
N LYS A 29 -18.59 12.17 13.42
CA LYS A 29 -19.98 12.36 13.83
C LYS A 29 -20.66 13.52 13.09
N ASP A 30 -19.89 14.34 12.38
CA ASP A 30 -20.43 15.46 11.62
C ASP A 30 -21.10 15.00 10.31
N LYS A 31 -22.32 15.46 10.06
CA LYS A 31 -23.09 15.08 8.88
C LYS A 31 -22.43 15.49 7.56
N ARG A 32 -21.72 16.64 7.54
CA ARG A 32 -21.01 17.12 6.35
C ARG A 32 -19.81 16.23 6.06
N TRP A 33 -19.07 15.82 7.11
CA TRP A 33 -17.99 14.86 7.00
C TRP A 33 -18.49 13.54 6.41
N GLN A 34 -19.56 12.96 6.98
CA GLN A 34 -20.15 11.70 6.50
C GLN A 34 -20.67 11.80 5.04
N LYS A 35 -21.19 12.96 4.64
CA LYS A 35 -21.61 13.18 3.24
C LYS A 35 -20.43 13.18 2.26
N ILE A 36 -19.25 13.61 2.71
CA ILE A 36 -18.05 13.78 1.87
C ILE A 36 -17.22 12.50 1.81
N PHE A 37 -16.99 11.84 2.95
CA PHE A 37 -16.14 10.66 3.08
C PHE A 37 -16.92 9.35 3.11
N GLY A 38 -18.10 9.35 3.66
CA GLY A 38 -18.97 8.17 3.82
C GLY A 38 -19.34 7.91 5.27
N PRO A 39 -20.22 6.93 5.50
CA PRO A 39 -20.65 6.58 6.84
C PRO A 39 -19.55 5.82 7.60
N THR A 40 -19.39 6.15 8.87
CA THR A 40 -18.42 5.48 9.78
C THR A 40 -18.88 4.11 10.27
N SER A 41 -20.13 3.74 9.97
CA SER A 41 -20.67 2.41 10.26
C SER A 41 -20.18 1.31 9.32
N LEU A 42 -19.39 1.66 8.30
CA LEU A 42 -18.75 0.67 7.45
C LEU A 42 -17.70 -0.08 8.26
N GLU A 43 -17.71 -1.40 8.17
CA GLU A 43 -16.68 -2.24 8.78
C GLU A 43 -15.38 -2.11 7.98
N TYR A 44 -14.25 -2.11 8.69
CA TYR A 44 -12.94 -2.23 8.05
C TYR A 44 -12.85 -3.60 7.36
N SER A 45 -12.72 -3.57 6.04
CA SER A 45 -12.51 -4.81 5.29
C SER A 45 -11.05 -5.21 5.36
N GLU A 46 -10.78 -6.48 5.71
CA GLU A 46 -9.42 -7.03 5.65
C GLU A 46 -8.83 -6.98 4.23
N SER A 47 -9.70 -6.94 3.22
CA SER A 47 -9.31 -6.78 1.83
C SER A 47 -10.26 -5.84 1.09
N PHE A 48 -9.73 -4.84 0.41
CA PHE A 48 -10.50 -4.00 -0.50
C PHE A 48 -9.92 -4.05 -1.91
N ARG A 49 -10.80 -3.93 -2.90
CA ARG A 49 -10.40 -3.94 -4.30
C ARG A 49 -10.15 -2.50 -4.77
N ALA A 50 -8.89 -2.12 -4.87
CA ALA A 50 -8.49 -0.80 -5.32
C ALA A 50 -9.00 -0.49 -6.75
N ARG A 51 -9.46 0.74 -6.95
CA ARG A 51 -9.83 1.32 -8.26
C ARG A 51 -8.75 2.33 -8.68
N PRO A 52 -7.69 1.90 -9.40
CA PRO A 52 -6.48 2.70 -9.63
C PRO A 52 -6.72 4.03 -10.36
N TYR A 53 -7.74 4.08 -11.18
CA TYR A 53 -8.08 5.26 -12.00
C TYR A 53 -9.15 6.14 -11.36
N SER A 54 -9.59 5.83 -10.14
CA SER A 54 -10.58 6.63 -9.45
C SER A 54 -10.01 8.03 -9.12
N ARG A 55 -10.76 9.06 -9.51
CA ARG A 55 -10.48 10.45 -9.18
C ARG A 55 -11.27 10.94 -7.96
N GLN A 56 -11.88 10.00 -7.21
CA GLN A 56 -12.66 10.32 -6.01
C GLN A 56 -11.78 10.41 -4.76
N PHE A 57 -10.55 9.87 -4.83
CA PHE A 57 -9.65 9.71 -3.69
C PHE A 57 -8.32 10.37 -3.98
N VAL A 58 -7.69 10.89 -2.94
CA VAL A 58 -6.29 11.33 -2.98
C VAL A 58 -5.35 10.13 -3.08
N ARG A 59 -4.07 10.39 -3.32
CA ARG A 59 -3.03 9.37 -3.40
C ARG A 59 -1.85 9.80 -2.53
N HIS A 60 -1.83 9.31 -1.30
CA HIS A 60 -0.76 9.58 -0.35
C HIS A 60 0.04 8.33 -0.04
N LEU A 61 -0.52 7.36 0.68
CA LEU A 61 0.13 6.08 0.90
C LEU A 61 -0.02 5.14 -0.32
N GLU A 62 0.79 4.11 -0.37
CA GLU A 62 0.74 3.11 -1.43
C GLU A 62 -0.53 2.25 -1.36
N GLY A 63 -0.84 1.53 -2.44
CA GLY A 63 -1.98 0.63 -2.46
C GLY A 63 -3.36 1.30 -2.57
N TYR A 64 -3.41 2.62 -2.78
CA TYR A 64 -4.68 3.38 -2.81
C TYR A 64 -5.45 3.32 -1.49
N TYR A 65 -4.72 3.44 -0.39
CA TYR A 65 -5.20 3.20 0.96
C TYR A 65 -6.44 4.04 1.34
N ALA A 66 -6.56 5.27 0.82
CA ALA A 66 -7.77 6.09 0.92
C ALA A 66 -9.07 5.40 0.51
N GLN A 67 -9.01 4.31 -0.25
CA GLN A 67 -10.20 3.59 -0.71
C GLN A 67 -10.67 2.49 0.25
N SER A 68 -9.91 2.20 1.30
CA SER A 68 -10.18 1.10 2.22
C SER A 68 -11.31 1.39 3.19
N HIS A 69 -11.38 2.62 3.70
CA HIS A 69 -12.38 3.04 4.67
C HIS A 69 -12.58 4.57 4.65
N PRO A 70 -13.75 5.12 5.03
CA PRO A 70 -13.98 6.57 5.14
C PRO A 70 -12.99 7.32 6.04
N GLU A 71 -12.57 6.71 7.14
CA GLU A 71 -11.58 7.31 8.05
C GLU A 71 -10.18 7.35 7.41
N GLU A 72 -9.81 6.32 6.62
CA GLU A 72 -8.57 6.31 5.88
C GLU A 72 -8.59 7.35 4.75
N ASP A 73 -9.74 7.51 4.08
CA ASP A 73 -9.92 8.56 3.07
C ASP A 73 -9.74 9.97 3.67
N PHE A 74 -10.28 10.19 4.86
CA PHE A 74 -10.07 11.44 5.58
C PHE A 74 -8.61 11.62 5.97
N ALA A 75 -7.98 10.61 6.58
CA ALA A 75 -6.58 10.66 7.01
C ALA A 75 -5.62 10.91 5.83
N GLU A 76 -5.80 10.21 4.72
CA GLU A 76 -5.05 10.42 3.48
C GLU A 76 -5.26 11.83 2.91
N THR A 77 -6.49 12.36 2.98
CA THR A 77 -6.82 13.71 2.51
C THR A 77 -6.11 14.77 3.37
N VAL A 78 -6.13 14.61 4.70
CA VAL A 78 -5.38 15.47 5.63
C VAL A 78 -3.88 15.37 5.37
N ALA A 79 -3.36 14.18 5.11
CA ALA A 79 -1.93 13.99 4.83
C ALA A 79 -1.46 14.72 3.56
N ILE A 80 -2.28 14.72 2.50
CA ILE A 80 -2.01 15.53 1.30
C ILE A 80 -2.06 17.02 1.63
N TRP A 81 -3.08 17.48 2.37
CA TRP A 81 -3.20 18.87 2.79
C TRP A 81 -2.01 19.34 3.64
N LEU A 82 -1.48 18.50 4.53
CA LEU A 82 -0.30 18.78 5.37
C LEU A 82 1.03 18.69 4.62
N THR A 83 1.05 18.21 3.37
CA THR A 83 2.32 18.04 2.65
C THR A 83 2.90 19.39 2.27
N PRO A 84 4.11 19.76 2.74
CA PRO A 84 4.73 21.04 2.43
C PRO A 84 4.94 21.22 0.92
N ASP A 85 4.81 22.44 0.45
CA ASP A 85 5.09 22.87 -0.93
C ASP A 85 4.29 22.10 -2.01
N LEU A 86 3.24 21.36 -1.60
CA LEU A 86 2.40 20.65 -2.54
C LEU A 86 1.25 21.54 -3.02
N GLU A 87 1.30 21.93 -4.28
CA GLU A 87 0.22 22.65 -4.95
C GLU A 87 -1.00 21.74 -5.21
N TRP A 88 -1.58 21.20 -4.13
CA TRP A 88 -2.65 20.19 -4.23
C TRP A 88 -3.89 20.70 -4.99
N ARG A 89 -4.21 21.99 -4.97
CA ARG A 89 -5.31 22.55 -5.77
C ARG A 89 -5.07 22.38 -7.27
N GLN A 90 -3.83 22.52 -7.71
CA GLN A 90 -3.45 22.32 -9.10
C GLN A 90 -3.39 20.81 -9.44
N GLN A 91 -2.76 20.02 -8.57
CA GLN A 91 -2.58 18.58 -8.77
C GLN A 91 -3.91 17.82 -8.87
N TYR A 92 -4.89 18.18 -8.05
CA TYR A 92 -6.21 17.54 -8.02
C TYR A 92 -7.30 18.28 -8.81
N ARG A 93 -6.91 19.24 -9.67
CA ARG A 93 -7.87 19.94 -10.54
C ARG A 93 -8.68 18.96 -11.37
N GLY A 94 -10.01 19.08 -11.34
CA GLY A 94 -10.94 18.20 -12.05
C GLY A 94 -11.15 16.82 -11.41
N TRP A 95 -10.62 16.59 -10.22
CA TRP A 95 -10.89 15.39 -9.44
C TRP A 95 -11.95 15.66 -8.37
N LYS A 96 -12.80 14.66 -8.08
CA LYS A 96 -13.71 14.75 -6.92
C LYS A 96 -12.96 14.86 -5.59
N ALA A 97 -11.74 14.31 -5.51
CA ALA A 97 -10.85 14.44 -4.37
C ALA A 97 -10.53 15.91 -4.02
N LEU A 98 -10.59 16.85 -4.98
CA LEU A 98 -10.40 18.27 -4.71
C LEU A 98 -11.44 18.82 -3.72
N GLN A 99 -12.71 18.41 -3.83
CA GLN A 99 -13.75 18.83 -2.89
C GLN A 99 -13.48 18.37 -1.45
N LYS A 100 -12.82 17.22 -1.28
CA LYS A 100 -12.39 16.71 0.02
C LYS A 100 -11.27 17.55 0.61
N LEU A 101 -10.29 17.91 -0.21
CA LEU A 101 -9.18 18.77 0.16
C LEU A 101 -9.65 20.18 0.54
N GLU A 102 -10.57 20.75 -0.22
CA GLU A 102 -11.18 22.05 0.10
C GLU A 102 -11.99 22.00 1.41
N TYR A 103 -12.73 20.90 1.63
CA TYR A 103 -13.41 20.67 2.90
C TYR A 103 -12.44 20.61 4.08
N VAL A 104 -11.32 19.88 3.92
CA VAL A 104 -10.28 19.78 4.97
C VAL A 104 -9.67 21.16 5.23
N ASP A 105 -9.35 21.92 4.20
CA ASP A 105 -8.80 23.29 4.32
C ASP A 105 -9.73 24.21 5.12
N GLU A 106 -11.03 24.25 4.76
CA GLU A 106 -12.03 25.00 5.52
C GLU A 106 -12.16 24.51 6.96
N LEU A 107 -12.15 23.20 7.17
CA LEU A 107 -12.29 22.57 8.47
C LEU A 107 -11.12 22.95 9.38
N MET A 108 -9.89 22.84 8.91
CA MET A 108 -8.69 23.15 9.68
C MET A 108 -8.61 24.63 10.05
N GLN A 109 -9.02 25.53 9.16
CA GLN A 109 -9.15 26.96 9.48
C GLN A 109 -10.15 27.20 10.61
N LYS A 110 -11.29 26.48 10.63
CA LYS A 110 -12.30 26.59 11.69
C LYS A 110 -11.84 26.01 13.02
N LEU A 111 -10.96 25.01 13.00
CA LEU A 111 -10.46 24.31 14.18
C LEU A 111 -9.21 24.97 14.79
N ALA A 112 -8.47 25.78 14.04
CA ALA A 112 -7.20 26.35 14.44
C ALA A 112 -7.21 27.08 15.81
N ALA A 113 -8.35 27.70 16.16
CA ALA A 113 -8.51 28.41 17.43
C ALA A 113 -9.35 27.63 18.46
N LYS A 114 -9.73 26.39 18.20
CA LYS A 114 -10.61 25.62 19.09
C LYS A 114 -9.82 24.53 19.82
N PRO A 115 -10.05 24.38 21.14
CA PRO A 115 -9.48 23.25 21.85
C PRO A 115 -10.12 21.93 21.36
N PRO A 116 -9.42 20.80 21.46
CA PRO A 116 -9.99 19.51 21.13
C PRO A 116 -11.18 19.18 22.04
N LEU A 117 -12.16 18.48 21.51
CA LEU A 117 -13.35 18.02 22.27
C LEU A 117 -13.01 16.82 23.14
N VAL A 118 -12.10 15.98 22.67
CA VAL A 118 -11.62 14.81 23.41
C VAL A 118 -10.22 15.11 23.93
N PHE A 119 -10.10 15.15 25.25
CA PHE A 119 -8.84 15.35 25.93
C PHE A 119 -8.57 14.20 26.89
N SER A 120 -7.65 13.31 26.52
CA SER A 120 -7.23 12.22 27.39
C SER A 120 -5.73 12.27 27.62
N LYS A 121 -5.32 12.19 28.90
CA LYS A 121 -3.92 12.01 29.30
C LYS A 121 -3.51 10.54 29.39
N ALA A 122 -4.44 9.62 29.12
CA ALA A 122 -4.17 8.19 29.16
C ALA A 122 -3.21 7.78 28.03
N LYS A 123 -2.10 7.17 28.39
CA LYS A 123 -1.15 6.57 27.47
C LYS A 123 -1.54 5.12 27.24
N ILE A 124 -2.19 4.84 26.14
CA ILE A 124 -2.67 3.47 25.81
C ILE A 124 -1.49 2.53 25.53
N SER A 125 -0.46 3.02 24.85
CA SER A 125 0.75 2.26 24.49
C SER A 125 1.99 3.10 24.73
N ASP A 126 2.47 3.10 25.97
CA ASP A 126 3.67 3.85 26.33
C ASP A 126 4.92 3.09 25.84
N ALA A 127 5.68 3.70 24.94
CA ALA A 127 6.92 3.14 24.40
C ALA A 127 7.94 2.78 25.52
N SER A 128 7.94 3.54 26.62
CA SER A 128 8.81 3.26 27.78
C SER A 128 8.47 1.94 28.48
N ARG A 129 7.27 1.41 28.27
CA ARG A 129 6.81 0.13 28.85
C ARG A 129 7.02 -1.07 27.92
N LEU A 130 7.48 -0.85 26.70
CA LEU A 130 7.77 -1.94 25.77
C LEU A 130 8.94 -2.78 26.33
N ARG A 131 8.71 -4.07 26.50
CA ARG A 131 9.70 -5.06 26.98
C ARG A 131 10.08 -6.08 25.92
N SER A 132 9.28 -6.18 24.83
CA SER A 132 9.56 -7.10 23.75
C SER A 132 10.75 -6.61 22.92
N ARG A 133 11.66 -7.53 22.59
CA ARG A 133 12.74 -7.25 21.63
C ARG A 133 12.15 -7.03 20.24
N LEU A 134 12.77 -6.15 19.47
CA LEU A 134 12.38 -5.87 18.08
C LEU A 134 12.36 -7.14 17.23
N GLU A 135 13.33 -8.04 17.43
CA GLU A 135 13.38 -9.35 16.78
C GLU A 135 12.10 -10.18 17.04
N ALA A 136 11.66 -10.24 18.30
CA ALA A 136 10.45 -11.00 18.67
C ALA A 136 9.17 -10.37 18.05
N HIS A 137 9.13 -9.04 17.98
CA HIS A 137 8.08 -8.31 17.30
C HIS A 137 8.01 -8.67 15.81
N TYR A 138 9.15 -8.60 15.09
CA TYR A 138 9.20 -8.95 13.68
C TYR A 138 8.95 -10.43 13.41
N LYS A 139 9.43 -11.36 14.26
CA LYS A 139 9.09 -12.78 14.16
C LYS A 139 7.58 -13.03 14.25
N ARG A 140 6.88 -12.34 15.18
CA ARG A 140 5.42 -12.43 15.31
C ARG A 140 4.72 -11.81 14.11
N ARG A 141 5.13 -10.60 13.69
CA ARG A 141 4.57 -9.91 12.52
C ARG A 141 4.74 -10.74 11.25
N ARG A 142 5.89 -11.40 11.06
CA ARG A 142 6.16 -12.28 9.94
C ARG A 142 5.20 -13.48 9.86
N ARG A 143 4.76 -14.03 10.99
CA ARG A 143 3.75 -15.11 11.01
C ARG A 143 2.37 -14.63 10.51
N ILE A 144 2.02 -13.38 10.77
CA ILE A 144 0.70 -12.82 10.44
C ILE A 144 0.71 -12.20 9.04
N TYR A 145 1.77 -11.49 8.70
CA TYR A 145 1.90 -10.67 7.50
C TYR A 145 3.09 -11.12 6.63
N ALA A 146 3.25 -12.42 6.42
CA ALA A 146 4.41 -12.99 5.72
C ALA A 146 4.63 -12.33 4.34
N GLN A 147 3.56 -12.02 3.61
CA GLN A 147 3.60 -11.38 2.30
C GLN A 147 4.13 -9.92 2.28
N GLU A 148 4.24 -9.27 3.43
CA GLU A 148 4.83 -7.92 3.57
C GLU A 148 6.36 -7.95 3.65
N PHE A 149 6.93 -9.14 3.82
CA PHE A 149 8.39 -9.29 3.93
C PHE A 149 9.04 -9.54 2.58
N PRO A 150 10.15 -8.86 2.28
CA PRO A 150 10.80 -8.93 0.95
C PRO A 150 11.14 -10.33 0.49
N ASP A 151 11.51 -11.22 1.42
CA ASP A 151 11.93 -12.59 1.14
C ASP A 151 10.79 -13.61 1.04
N PHE A 152 9.53 -13.16 1.10
CA PHE A 152 8.35 -14.03 1.04
C PHE A 152 8.32 -14.90 -0.24
N PHE A 153 8.78 -14.37 -1.36
CA PHE A 153 8.80 -15.06 -2.64
C PHE A 153 10.15 -15.71 -2.99
N ASP A 154 11.19 -15.61 -2.15
CA ASP A 154 12.56 -16.03 -2.47
C ASP A 154 12.66 -17.49 -2.88
N ALA A 155 12.02 -18.39 -2.12
CA ALA A 155 12.04 -19.81 -2.39
C ALA A 155 11.41 -20.15 -3.76
N ASP A 156 10.38 -19.41 -4.16
CA ASP A 156 9.72 -19.62 -5.45
C ASP A 156 10.51 -18.99 -6.59
N LEU A 157 11.07 -17.81 -6.38
CA LEU A 157 11.93 -17.15 -7.36
C LEU A 157 13.18 -18.00 -7.68
N LYS A 158 13.76 -18.66 -6.68
CA LYS A 158 14.91 -19.58 -6.87
C LYS A 158 14.55 -20.91 -7.56
N LYS A 159 13.26 -21.26 -7.67
CA LYS A 159 12.82 -22.36 -8.54
C LYS A 159 12.78 -21.95 -10.01
N LEU A 160 12.41 -20.68 -10.28
CA LEU A 160 12.22 -20.13 -11.62
C LEU A 160 13.53 -19.61 -12.23
N PHE A 161 14.40 -19.08 -11.39
CA PHE A 161 15.66 -18.43 -11.75
C PHE A 161 16.84 -19.07 -11.00
N VAL A 162 18.06 -18.80 -11.45
CA VAL A 162 19.29 -19.29 -10.82
C VAL A 162 20.11 -18.14 -10.26
N ASP A 163 20.94 -18.42 -9.26
CA ASP A 163 21.89 -17.44 -8.73
C ASP A 163 22.93 -17.07 -9.80
N ALA A 164 23.48 -15.85 -9.72
CA ALA A 164 24.49 -15.37 -10.69
C ALA A 164 25.71 -16.28 -10.80
N ALA A 165 26.11 -16.95 -9.72
CA ALA A 165 27.22 -17.92 -9.72
C ALA A 165 26.97 -19.13 -10.64
N ALA A 166 25.70 -19.57 -10.77
CA ALA A 166 25.34 -20.70 -11.63
C ALA A 166 25.20 -20.32 -13.12
N SER A 167 25.00 -19.04 -13.44
CA SER A 167 24.91 -18.54 -14.81
C SER A 167 25.53 -17.12 -14.93
N PRO A 168 26.88 -17.00 -14.87
CA PRO A 168 27.55 -15.70 -14.82
C PRO A 168 27.25 -14.81 -16.03
N ASN A 169 27.09 -15.38 -17.21
CA ASN A 169 26.80 -14.69 -18.48
C ASN A 169 25.29 -14.69 -18.82
N GLY A 170 24.44 -15.26 -17.97
CA GLY A 170 22.99 -15.29 -18.18
C GLY A 170 22.36 -13.92 -18.06
N GLU A 171 21.27 -13.69 -18.82
CA GLU A 171 20.50 -12.45 -18.70
C GLU A 171 19.97 -12.29 -17.26
N ARG A 172 20.03 -11.06 -16.71
CA ARG A 172 19.45 -10.77 -15.41
C ARG A 172 17.94 -10.98 -15.42
N ALA A 173 17.42 -11.75 -14.47
CA ALA A 173 15.98 -11.99 -14.34
C ALA A 173 15.18 -10.68 -14.25
N SER A 174 15.69 -9.68 -13.55
CA SER A 174 15.07 -8.36 -13.45
C SER A 174 14.99 -7.61 -14.78
N VAL A 175 15.98 -7.77 -15.66
CA VAL A 175 15.97 -7.16 -17.01
C VAL A 175 14.94 -7.87 -17.88
N PHE A 176 14.97 -9.20 -17.88
CA PHE A 176 14.00 -10.03 -18.57
C PHE A 176 12.56 -9.69 -18.16
N LEU A 177 12.24 -9.61 -16.86
CA LEU A 177 10.91 -9.30 -16.35
C LEU A 177 10.44 -7.90 -16.77
N ARG A 178 11.34 -6.91 -16.79
CA ARG A 178 11.01 -5.55 -17.25
C ARG A 178 10.66 -5.53 -18.73
N ARG A 179 11.46 -6.14 -19.60
CA ARG A 179 11.20 -6.16 -21.05
C ARG A 179 9.97 -6.99 -21.41
N SER A 180 9.71 -8.07 -20.66
CA SER A 180 8.55 -8.96 -20.86
C SER A 180 7.29 -8.51 -20.15
N ASN A 181 7.33 -7.42 -19.37
CA ASN A 181 6.25 -6.96 -18.49
C ASN A 181 4.90 -6.92 -19.22
N LYS A 182 4.82 -6.25 -20.38
CA LYS A 182 3.56 -6.10 -21.13
C LYS A 182 2.96 -7.42 -21.58
N LEU A 183 3.79 -8.38 -22.01
CA LEU A 183 3.35 -9.71 -22.43
C LEU A 183 2.83 -10.51 -21.23
N ILE A 184 3.59 -10.53 -20.14
CA ILE A 184 3.22 -11.24 -18.90
C ILE A 184 1.92 -10.68 -18.34
N LEU A 185 1.80 -9.35 -18.21
CA LEU A 185 0.58 -8.70 -17.70
C LEU A 185 -0.64 -9.06 -18.55
N ASN A 186 -0.53 -9.02 -19.87
CA ASN A 186 -1.64 -9.32 -20.75
C ASN A 186 -2.05 -10.80 -20.61
N ALA A 187 -1.10 -11.72 -20.68
CA ALA A 187 -1.35 -13.15 -20.55
C ALA A 187 -2.04 -13.47 -19.21
N VAL A 188 -1.44 -13.05 -18.09
CA VAL A 188 -1.99 -13.34 -16.76
C VAL A 188 -3.36 -12.71 -16.56
N SER A 189 -3.55 -11.46 -16.98
CA SER A 189 -4.85 -10.77 -16.84
C SER A 189 -5.97 -11.42 -17.65
N ILE A 190 -5.68 -11.90 -18.87
CA ILE A 190 -6.66 -12.60 -19.70
C ILE A 190 -7.13 -13.90 -19.05
N TRP A 191 -6.20 -14.71 -18.55
CA TRP A 191 -6.51 -16.03 -18.01
C TRP A 191 -7.07 -15.99 -16.58
N THR A 192 -6.67 -15.02 -15.76
CA THR A 192 -7.09 -14.94 -14.36
C THR A 192 -8.29 -14.01 -14.14
N GLY A 193 -8.54 -13.09 -15.07
CA GLY A 193 -9.52 -12.02 -14.91
C GLY A 193 -9.11 -10.94 -13.91
N GLU A 194 -7.89 -11.04 -13.34
CA GLU A 194 -7.40 -10.04 -12.40
C GLU A 194 -7.00 -8.73 -13.12
N PRO A 195 -7.25 -7.56 -12.49
CA PRO A 195 -6.84 -6.29 -13.06
C PRO A 195 -5.33 -6.24 -13.30
N LYS A 196 -4.93 -5.74 -14.46
CA LYS A 196 -3.50 -5.54 -14.80
C LYS A 196 -2.73 -4.76 -13.75
N PHE A 197 -3.39 -3.86 -13.04
CA PHE A 197 -2.81 -3.12 -11.92
C PHE A 197 -2.34 -4.04 -10.79
N THR A 198 -3.18 -4.97 -10.33
CA THR A 198 -2.83 -5.92 -9.26
C THR A 198 -1.64 -6.78 -9.67
N ILE A 199 -1.68 -7.32 -10.88
CA ILE A 199 -0.61 -8.15 -11.44
C ILE A 199 0.68 -7.33 -11.59
N ASN A 200 0.59 -6.09 -12.07
CA ASN A 200 1.76 -5.22 -12.26
C ASN A 200 2.45 -4.88 -10.93
N ARG A 201 1.68 -4.62 -9.87
CA ARG A 201 2.22 -4.38 -8.53
C ARG A 201 3.04 -5.58 -8.05
N LEU A 202 2.49 -6.78 -8.20
CA LEU A 202 3.19 -8.02 -7.85
C LEU A 202 4.43 -8.24 -8.71
N LEU A 203 4.30 -8.11 -10.04
CA LEU A 203 5.42 -8.29 -10.96
C LEU A 203 6.57 -7.30 -10.70
N ARG A 204 6.26 -6.08 -10.32
CA ARG A 204 7.28 -5.10 -9.91
C ARG A 204 8.02 -5.54 -8.65
N ALA A 205 7.30 -5.97 -7.61
CA ALA A 205 7.91 -6.47 -6.37
C ALA A 205 8.82 -7.68 -6.64
N LEU A 206 8.37 -8.65 -7.45
CA LEU A 206 9.20 -9.79 -7.87
C LEU A 206 10.42 -9.35 -8.69
N THR A 207 10.27 -8.35 -9.57
CA THR A 207 11.36 -7.81 -10.39
C THR A 207 12.43 -7.14 -9.53
N GLU A 208 12.02 -6.34 -8.56
CA GLU A 208 12.90 -5.68 -7.59
C GLU A 208 13.63 -6.73 -6.75
N ARG A 209 12.91 -7.74 -6.29
CA ARG A 209 13.52 -8.82 -5.50
C ARG A 209 14.51 -9.66 -6.31
N CYS A 210 14.21 -9.96 -7.57
CA CYS A 210 15.16 -10.60 -8.48
C CYS A 210 16.46 -9.79 -8.68
N ALA A 211 16.35 -8.45 -8.67
CA ALA A 211 17.53 -7.59 -8.77
C ALA A 211 18.37 -7.62 -7.48
N GLU A 212 17.72 -7.57 -6.32
CA GLU A 212 18.39 -7.66 -5.00
C GLU A 212 19.14 -8.99 -4.81
N LEU A 213 18.53 -10.09 -5.26
CA LEU A 213 19.11 -11.43 -5.20
C LEU A 213 20.09 -11.74 -6.35
N ASP A 214 20.29 -10.82 -7.28
CA ASP A 214 21.10 -10.98 -8.52
C ASP A 214 20.80 -12.27 -9.29
N LEU A 215 19.50 -12.58 -9.45
CA LEU A 215 19.05 -13.79 -10.14
C LEU A 215 19.22 -13.67 -11.66
N ARG A 216 19.48 -14.82 -12.30
CA ARG A 216 19.69 -15.00 -13.75
C ARG A 216 18.65 -15.93 -14.35
N LEU A 217 18.41 -15.78 -15.65
CA LEU A 217 17.58 -16.72 -16.39
C LEU A 217 18.21 -18.11 -16.40
N LYS A 218 17.40 -19.13 -16.16
CA LYS A 218 17.77 -20.54 -16.23
C LYS A 218 17.69 -21.07 -17.67
N ALA A 219 16.62 -20.69 -18.38
CA ALA A 219 16.34 -21.13 -19.74
C ALA A 219 15.37 -20.15 -20.42
N GLU A 220 15.18 -20.30 -21.74
CA GLU A 220 14.20 -19.51 -22.51
C GLU A 220 12.76 -19.72 -22.08
N SER A 221 12.43 -20.86 -21.46
CA SER A 221 11.09 -21.15 -20.88
C SER A 221 10.68 -20.27 -19.69
N ALA A 222 11.61 -19.54 -19.09
CA ALA A 222 11.36 -18.74 -17.89
C ALA A 222 10.17 -17.75 -18.04
N GLY A 223 9.90 -17.28 -19.27
CA GLY A 223 8.75 -16.42 -19.56
C GLY A 223 7.39 -17.11 -19.33
N VAL A 224 7.28 -18.36 -19.68
CA VAL A 224 6.07 -19.18 -19.49
C VAL A 224 5.94 -19.56 -18.02
N GLU A 225 7.03 -19.97 -17.40
CA GLU A 225 7.06 -20.38 -15.99
C GLU A 225 6.66 -19.23 -15.06
N ILE A 226 7.22 -18.03 -15.27
CA ILE A 226 6.85 -16.86 -14.46
C ILE A 226 5.40 -16.43 -14.70
N ALA A 227 4.90 -16.52 -15.93
CA ALA A 227 3.50 -16.21 -16.22
C ALA A 227 2.55 -17.20 -15.53
N ALA A 228 2.88 -18.50 -15.53
CA ALA A 228 2.12 -19.53 -14.82
C ALA A 228 2.15 -19.30 -13.30
N TYR A 229 3.31 -18.98 -12.76
CA TYR A 229 3.47 -18.67 -11.34
C TYR A 229 2.64 -17.44 -10.94
N LEU A 230 2.71 -16.35 -11.71
CA LEU A 230 1.90 -15.15 -11.46
C LEU A 230 0.40 -15.43 -11.58
N ALA A 231 -0.01 -16.27 -12.54
CA ALA A 231 -1.40 -16.69 -12.65
C ALA A 231 -1.88 -17.45 -11.42
N THR A 232 -1.03 -18.35 -10.88
CA THR A 232 -1.33 -19.07 -9.64
C THR A 232 -1.49 -18.11 -8.46
N LEU A 233 -0.55 -17.17 -8.28
CA LEU A 233 -0.64 -16.15 -7.24
C LEU A 233 -1.89 -15.27 -7.37
N ALA A 234 -2.21 -14.85 -8.60
CA ALA A 234 -3.39 -14.02 -8.87
C ALA A 234 -4.70 -14.77 -8.57
N CYS A 235 -4.80 -16.06 -8.97
CA CYS A 235 -5.95 -16.89 -8.64
C CYS A 235 -6.07 -17.11 -7.13
N HIS A 236 -4.97 -17.40 -6.44
CA HIS A 236 -4.97 -17.56 -5.00
C HIS A 236 -5.42 -16.26 -4.30
N TYR A 237 -4.89 -15.12 -4.71
CA TYR A 237 -5.30 -13.82 -4.19
C TYR A 237 -6.80 -13.55 -4.39
N ARG A 238 -7.34 -13.93 -5.55
CA ARG A 238 -8.78 -13.77 -5.83
C ARG A 238 -9.66 -14.60 -4.89
N LEU A 239 -9.20 -15.77 -4.49
CA LEU A 239 -9.97 -16.71 -3.65
C LEU A 239 -9.83 -16.39 -2.16
N THR A 240 -8.65 -15.97 -1.71
CA THR A 240 -8.30 -15.89 -0.29
C THR A 240 -8.01 -14.48 0.21
N GLY A 241 -7.81 -13.50 -0.70
CA GLY A 241 -7.30 -12.17 -0.37
C GLY A 241 -5.78 -12.13 -0.09
N LYS A 242 -5.08 -13.28 -0.17
CA LYS A 242 -3.63 -13.40 0.04
C LYS A 242 -2.96 -13.93 -1.22
N PHE A 243 -1.68 -13.60 -1.45
CA PHE A 243 -0.98 -14.10 -2.64
C PHE A 243 -0.56 -15.57 -2.52
N LYS A 244 -0.26 -16.07 -1.33
CA LYS A 244 -0.04 -17.47 -1.01
C LYS A 244 -0.18 -17.69 0.50
N ASP A 245 -0.29 -18.93 0.92
CA ASP A 245 -0.25 -19.29 2.34
C ASP A 245 1.15 -19.05 2.91
N SER A 246 1.20 -18.65 4.17
CA SER A 246 2.44 -18.31 4.90
C SER A 246 3.12 -19.55 5.47
#